data_a439d241c1a8b7faac9e42e8e1c1b504
#
_entry.id   a439d241c1a8b7faac9e42e8e1c1b504
#
_cell.length_a   1.000
_cell.length_b   1.000
_cell.length_c   1.000
_cell.angle_alpha   90.00
_cell.angle_beta   90.00
_cell.angle_gamma   90.00
#
_symmetry.space_group_name_H-M   'P 1'
#
loop_
_entity.id
_entity.type
_entity.pdbx_description
1 polymer ?
#
loop_
_entity_poly.entity_id
_entity_poly.type
_entity_poly.pdbx_seq_one_letter_code
_entity_poly.pdbx_strand_id
1 'polypeptide(L)'
;QKELIKRLIFAPHTLNIDVPLLGNRMKTNIFEAPTSDYYHFNVDFEIIGDTLSVYNFTIEVDSIKYPNWKKDVLIKKMHTTFRVEDMAIIARSYELFYPGWLASCDLSIDIKMQDVENQLFPKTIHYQGEWKFPTKGKDQANIYLQFNQISTKECSH
;
A
#
# COMPACT_ATOMS: atom_id res chain seq x y z
N GLN A 1 -6.66 -6.48 -16.00
CA GLN A 1 -6.18 -5.14 -15.59
C GLN A 1 -6.87 -4.62 -14.31
N LYS A 2 -8.22 -4.63 -14.22
CA LYS A 2 -8.95 -4.15 -13.03
C LYS A 2 -8.56 -4.90 -11.74
N GLU A 3 -8.36 -6.21 -11.80
CA GLU A 3 -8.00 -7.02 -10.65
C GLU A 3 -6.56 -6.76 -10.18
N LEU A 4 -5.63 -6.54 -11.12
CA LEU A 4 -4.25 -6.16 -10.80
C LEU A 4 -4.20 -4.81 -10.07
N ILE A 5 -4.98 -3.83 -10.53
CA ILE A 5 -5.08 -2.51 -9.92
C ILE A 5 -5.67 -2.61 -8.50
N LYS A 6 -6.72 -3.42 -8.30
CA LYS A 6 -7.28 -3.66 -6.97
C LYS A 6 -6.25 -4.28 -6.03
N ARG A 7 -5.52 -5.29 -6.48
CA ARG A 7 -4.46 -5.91 -5.68
C ARG A 7 -3.33 -4.94 -5.37
N LEU A 8 -2.92 -4.14 -6.35
CA LEU A 8 -1.90 -3.11 -6.14
C LEU A 8 -2.31 -2.09 -5.08
N ILE A 9 -3.59 -1.70 -5.05
CA ILE A 9 -4.12 -0.70 -4.12
C ILE A 9 -4.41 -1.30 -2.74
N PHE A 10 -5.05 -2.48 -2.69
CA PHE A 10 -5.59 -3.01 -1.43
C PHE A 10 -4.79 -4.16 -0.82
N ALA A 11 -3.97 -4.84 -1.61
CA ALA A 11 -3.22 -6.01 -1.15
C ALA A 11 -1.88 -6.17 -1.88
N PRO A 12 -0.97 -5.17 -1.86
CA PRO A 12 0.29 -5.25 -2.58
C PRO A 12 1.17 -6.42 -2.11
N HIS A 13 0.99 -6.88 -0.88
CA HIS A 13 1.69 -8.05 -0.32
C HIS A 13 1.32 -9.39 -1.00
N THR A 14 0.23 -9.41 -1.79
CA THR A 14 -0.18 -10.60 -2.56
C THR A 14 0.31 -10.58 -4.01
N LEU A 15 1.01 -9.52 -4.42
CA LEU A 15 1.52 -9.40 -5.78
C LEU A 15 2.79 -10.24 -5.94
N ASN A 16 2.72 -11.29 -6.73
CA ASN A 16 3.90 -11.88 -7.33
C ASN A 16 4.29 -11.04 -8.54
N ILE A 17 5.20 -10.09 -8.35
CA ILE A 17 5.73 -9.29 -9.45
C ILE A 17 6.88 -10.08 -10.07
N ASP A 18 6.56 -11.00 -10.96
CA ASP A 18 7.51 -11.50 -11.91
C ASP A 18 7.69 -10.42 -12.99
N VAL A 19 8.77 -9.66 -12.92
CA VAL A 19 9.15 -8.75 -14.00
C VAL A 19 9.96 -9.56 -15.01
N PRO A 20 9.34 -9.98 -16.15
CA PRO A 20 10.07 -10.70 -17.19
C PRO A 20 11.20 -9.79 -17.68
N LEU A 21 12.41 -10.23 -17.79
CA LEU A 21 13.64 -9.54 -18.15
C LEU A 21 14.50 -8.99 -17.00
N LEU A 22 14.02 -8.85 -15.77
CA LEU A 22 14.78 -8.17 -14.72
C LEU A 22 15.41 -9.10 -13.67
N GLY A 23 15.21 -10.41 -13.81
CA GLY A 23 15.97 -11.45 -13.06
C GLY A 23 15.83 -11.47 -11.53
N ASN A 24 15.30 -10.45 -10.91
CA ASN A 24 15.15 -10.37 -9.45
C ASN A 24 13.67 -10.46 -9.06
N ARG A 25 13.33 -11.58 -8.42
CA ARG A 25 12.03 -11.72 -7.73
C ARG A 25 12.12 -10.94 -6.42
N MET A 26 11.50 -9.76 -6.37
CA MET A 26 11.34 -9.06 -5.11
C MET A 26 10.29 -9.77 -4.25
N LYS A 27 10.59 -9.90 -2.97
CA LYS A 27 9.70 -10.52 -2.00
C LYS A 27 8.58 -9.54 -1.66
N THR A 28 7.35 -9.98 -1.80
CA THR A 28 6.14 -9.18 -1.52
C THR A 28 5.32 -9.75 -0.36
N ASN A 29 5.52 -11.03 -0.03
CA ASN A 29 4.75 -11.69 1.02
C ASN A 29 5.31 -11.37 2.41
N ILE A 30 4.97 -10.18 2.92
CA ILE A 30 5.51 -9.61 4.16
C ILE A 30 5.16 -10.40 5.43
N PHE A 31 4.18 -11.30 5.37
CA PHE A 31 3.74 -12.10 6.52
C PHE A 31 4.37 -13.50 6.58
N GLU A 32 5.13 -13.88 5.58
CA GLU A 32 5.76 -15.21 5.50
C GLU A 32 7.28 -15.13 5.57
N ALA A 33 7.88 -16.09 6.26
CA ALA A 33 9.33 -16.25 6.29
C ALA A 33 9.86 -16.69 4.89
N PRO A 34 11.04 -16.24 4.46
CA PRO A 34 11.98 -15.38 5.21
C PRO A 34 11.70 -13.86 5.01
N THR A 35 10.61 -13.47 4.34
CA THR A 35 10.35 -12.06 4.04
C THR A 35 9.98 -11.28 5.28
N SER A 36 9.20 -11.89 6.20
CA SER A 36 8.82 -11.27 7.48
C SER A 36 10.01 -10.86 8.34
N ASP A 37 11.17 -11.53 8.18
CA ASP A 37 12.37 -11.24 8.96
C ASP A 37 12.97 -9.85 8.67
N TYR A 38 12.61 -9.26 7.52
CA TYR A 38 13.05 -7.92 7.13
C TYR A 38 12.32 -6.79 7.87
N TYR A 39 11.23 -7.10 8.60
CA TYR A 39 10.29 -6.09 9.08
C TYR A 39 10.17 -6.05 10.60
N HIS A 40 9.95 -4.84 11.10
CA HIS A 40 9.34 -4.60 12.40
C HIS A 40 7.83 -4.49 12.24
N PHE A 41 7.13 -5.09 13.20
CA PHE A 41 5.67 -5.05 13.30
C PHE A 41 5.31 -4.31 14.58
N ASN A 42 4.45 -3.30 14.48
CA ASN A 42 3.96 -2.55 15.62
C ASN A 42 2.43 -2.43 15.58
N VAL A 43 1.81 -2.49 16.74
CA VAL A 43 0.36 -2.27 16.91
C VAL A 43 0.16 -1.27 18.03
N ASP A 44 -0.51 -0.17 17.70
CA ASP A 44 -0.86 0.88 18.65
C ASP A 44 -2.38 1.03 18.71
N PHE A 45 -2.90 1.30 19.91
CA PHE A 45 -4.29 1.66 20.11
C PHE A 45 -4.42 3.18 20.23
N GLU A 46 -5.40 3.76 19.54
CA GLU A 46 -5.66 5.19 19.54
C GLU A 46 -7.17 5.47 19.60
N ILE A 47 -7.54 6.58 20.21
CA ILE A 47 -8.90 7.12 20.17
C ILE A 47 -8.87 8.41 19.37
N ILE A 48 -9.50 8.40 18.19
CA ILE A 48 -9.59 9.56 17.30
C ILE A 48 -10.84 10.36 17.63
N GLY A 49 -10.63 11.62 18.04
CA GLY A 49 -11.71 12.42 18.61
C GLY A 49 -12.22 11.75 19.88
N ASP A 50 -13.51 11.90 20.20
CA ASP A 50 -14.07 11.37 21.45
C ASP A 50 -14.77 10.01 21.27
N THR A 51 -14.81 9.45 20.06
CA THR A 51 -15.71 8.33 19.76
C THR A 51 -15.14 7.19 18.94
N LEU A 52 -14.12 7.42 18.12
CA LEU A 52 -13.58 6.41 17.22
C LEU A 52 -12.34 5.75 17.79
N SER A 53 -12.49 4.51 18.28
CA SER A 53 -11.36 3.69 18.71
C SER A 53 -10.77 2.92 17.55
N VAL A 54 -9.45 2.94 17.41
CA VAL A 54 -8.73 2.30 16.30
C VAL A 54 -7.50 1.53 16.79
N TYR A 55 -7.13 0.49 16.03
CA TYR A 55 -5.81 -0.11 16.06
C TYR A 55 -5.03 0.34 14.84
N ASN A 56 -3.85 0.86 15.06
CA ASN A 56 -2.89 1.22 14.02
C ASN A 56 -1.83 0.12 13.93
N PHE A 57 -1.82 -0.60 12.82
CA PHE A 57 -0.86 -1.66 12.53
C PHE A 57 0.16 -1.14 11.53
N THR A 58 1.42 -1.06 11.95
CA THR A 58 2.54 -0.59 11.14
C THR A 58 3.53 -1.71 10.89
N ILE A 59 3.91 -1.88 9.64
CA ILE A 59 4.99 -2.75 9.18
C ILE A 59 6.02 -1.88 8.51
N GLU A 60 7.26 -1.96 8.95
CA GLU A 60 8.36 -1.16 8.41
C GLU A 60 9.65 -1.99 8.32
N VAL A 61 10.39 -1.81 7.24
CA VAL A 61 11.67 -2.51 7.06
C VAL A 61 12.66 -2.11 8.14
N ASP A 62 13.29 -3.10 8.78
CA ASP A 62 14.44 -2.90 9.65
C ASP A 62 15.68 -2.55 8.81
N SER A 63 15.79 -1.28 8.45
CA SER A 63 16.89 -0.78 7.62
C SER A 63 18.24 -0.79 8.35
N ILE A 64 18.26 -0.92 9.68
CA ILE A 64 19.47 -1.04 10.48
C ILE A 64 20.03 -2.46 10.36
N LYS A 65 19.17 -3.46 10.58
CA LYS A 65 19.53 -4.87 10.47
C LYS A 65 19.77 -5.30 9.02
N TYR A 66 19.00 -4.74 8.08
CA TYR A 66 19.05 -5.07 6.65
C TYR A 66 19.34 -3.83 5.78
N PRO A 67 20.57 -3.29 5.79
CA PRO A 67 20.91 -2.05 5.06
C PRO A 67 20.72 -2.17 3.53
N ASN A 68 20.76 -3.37 2.99
CA ASN A 68 20.59 -3.65 1.56
C ASN A 68 19.15 -4.09 1.18
N TRP A 69 18.17 -3.90 2.05
CA TRP A 69 16.79 -4.35 1.88
C TRP A 69 16.16 -3.98 0.52
N LYS A 70 16.55 -2.87 -0.06
CA LYS A 70 16.07 -2.38 -1.38
C LYS A 70 16.25 -3.35 -2.52
N LYS A 71 17.14 -4.35 -2.37
CA LYS A 71 17.38 -5.39 -3.37
C LYS A 71 16.47 -6.60 -3.19
N ASP A 72 15.89 -6.76 -2.00
CA ASP A 72 15.22 -7.98 -1.59
C ASP A 72 13.72 -7.82 -1.45
N VAL A 73 13.26 -6.67 -0.95
CA VAL A 73 11.83 -6.43 -0.65
C VAL A 73 11.29 -5.18 -1.33
N LEU A 74 10.04 -5.26 -1.76
CA LEU A 74 9.34 -4.19 -2.47
C LEU A 74 8.70 -3.17 -1.51
N ILE A 75 8.08 -3.67 -0.42
CA ILE A 75 7.33 -2.85 0.52
C ILE A 75 8.31 -2.29 1.54
N LYS A 76 8.48 -0.97 1.57
CA LYS A 76 9.29 -0.27 2.56
C LYS A 76 8.53 -0.10 3.86
N LYS A 77 7.27 0.33 3.76
CA LYS A 77 6.38 0.55 4.89
C LYS A 77 4.93 0.30 4.50
N MET A 78 4.17 -0.25 5.41
CA MET A 78 2.71 -0.33 5.31
C MET A 78 2.11 0.08 6.65
N HIS A 79 1.10 0.92 6.60
CA HIS A 79 0.32 1.31 7.78
C HIS A 79 -1.15 1.01 7.51
N THR A 80 -1.83 0.36 8.45
CA THR A 80 -3.24 0.01 8.35
C THR A 80 -3.97 0.41 9.62
N THR A 81 -5.04 1.18 9.48
CA THR A 81 -5.92 1.56 10.59
C THR A 81 -7.18 0.71 10.56
N PHE A 82 -7.40 -0.02 11.62
CA PHE A 82 -8.59 -0.84 11.85
C PHE A 82 -9.52 -0.15 12.83
N ARG A 83 -10.80 -0.09 12.52
CA ARG A 83 -11.84 0.30 13.48
C ARG A 83 -12.03 -0.83 14.49
N VAL A 84 -11.99 -0.52 15.80
CA VAL A 84 -12.03 -1.54 16.85
C VAL A 84 -13.36 -2.29 16.87
N GLU A 85 -14.48 -1.61 16.59
CA GLU A 85 -15.83 -2.16 16.70
C GLU A 85 -16.06 -3.40 15.82
N ASP A 86 -15.55 -3.40 14.60
CA ASP A 86 -15.80 -4.43 13.58
C ASP A 86 -14.54 -4.91 12.87
N MET A 87 -13.37 -4.43 13.27
CA MET A 87 -12.06 -4.70 12.66
C MET A 87 -11.99 -4.32 11.17
N ALA A 88 -12.87 -3.42 10.74
CA ALA A 88 -12.86 -2.93 9.37
C ALA A 88 -11.64 -2.03 9.10
N ILE A 89 -11.04 -2.16 7.92
CA ILE A 89 -9.93 -1.31 7.49
C ILE A 89 -10.50 0.03 7.03
N ILE A 90 -10.25 1.10 7.81
CA ILE A 90 -10.74 2.45 7.52
C ILE A 90 -9.69 3.35 6.87
N ALA A 91 -8.41 3.01 6.98
CA ALA A 91 -7.34 3.66 6.25
C ALA A 91 -6.18 2.70 6.01
N ARG A 92 -5.44 2.93 4.91
CA ARG A 92 -4.23 2.18 4.60
C ARG A 92 -3.27 3.02 3.79
N SER A 93 -1.98 2.96 4.14
CA SER A 93 -0.92 3.57 3.34
C SER A 93 0.19 2.57 3.04
N TYR A 94 0.86 2.80 1.92
CA TYR A 94 2.01 2.02 1.47
C TYR A 94 3.13 2.93 1.00
N GLU A 95 4.36 2.54 1.32
CA GLU A 95 5.57 3.03 0.68
C GLU A 95 6.25 1.84 -0.01
N LEU A 96 6.41 1.93 -1.32
CA LEU A 96 6.98 0.88 -2.16
C LEU A 96 8.25 1.40 -2.82
N PHE A 97 9.26 0.55 -2.91
CA PHE A 97 10.49 0.86 -3.62
C PHE A 97 10.89 -0.28 -4.56
N TYR A 98 11.12 0.05 -5.83
CA TYR A 98 11.59 -0.90 -6.83
C TYR A 98 12.91 -0.42 -7.46
N PRO A 99 14.04 -1.13 -7.29
CA PRO A 99 15.36 -0.74 -7.77
C PRO A 99 15.69 -1.34 -9.15
N GLY A 100 14.77 -1.31 -10.10
CA GLY A 100 15.02 -1.86 -11.44
C GLY A 100 16.15 -1.13 -12.17
N TRP A 101 16.96 -1.85 -12.95
CA TRP A 101 18.05 -1.27 -13.73
C TRP A 101 17.56 -0.48 -14.95
N LEU A 102 16.43 -0.87 -15.55
CA LEU A 102 15.75 -0.15 -16.65
C LEU A 102 14.84 0.97 -16.13
N ALA A 103 14.31 0.82 -14.93
CA ALA A 103 13.49 1.82 -14.28
C ALA A 103 13.47 1.55 -12.79
N SER A 104 13.79 2.52 -11.96
CA SER A 104 13.51 2.46 -10.52
C SER A 104 12.28 3.30 -10.21
N CYS A 105 11.50 2.88 -9.21
CA CYS A 105 10.37 3.66 -8.73
C CYS A 105 10.32 3.73 -7.21
N ASP A 106 9.86 4.87 -6.71
CA ASP A 106 9.51 5.12 -5.31
C ASP A 106 8.07 5.59 -5.30
N LEU A 107 7.20 4.86 -4.62
CA LEU A 107 5.75 5.06 -4.67
C LEU A 107 5.19 5.16 -3.27
N SER A 108 4.24 6.06 -3.08
CA SER A 108 3.41 6.16 -1.88
C SER A 108 1.93 6.18 -2.29
N ILE A 109 1.13 5.43 -1.56
CA ILE A 109 -0.31 5.33 -1.79
C ILE A 109 -1.00 5.44 -0.44
N ASP A 110 -1.88 6.45 -0.28
CA ASP A 110 -2.70 6.64 0.90
C ASP A 110 -4.18 6.46 0.53
N ILE A 111 -4.87 5.60 1.25
CA ILE A 111 -6.28 5.28 1.03
C ILE A 111 -7.04 5.55 2.32
N LYS A 112 -8.12 6.35 2.25
CA LYS A 112 -9.08 6.51 3.33
C LYS A 112 -10.43 5.98 2.88
N MET A 113 -11.12 5.31 3.78
CA MET A 113 -12.43 4.72 3.53
C MET A 113 -13.55 5.59 4.12
N GLN A 114 -14.76 5.38 3.65
CA GLN A 114 -16.00 5.94 4.19
C GLN A 114 -17.09 4.88 4.21
N ASP A 115 -17.98 4.99 5.18
CA ASP A 115 -19.17 4.15 5.25
C ASP A 115 -20.27 4.75 4.36
N VAL A 116 -20.83 3.91 3.50
CA VAL A 116 -22.02 4.21 2.70
C VAL A 116 -22.95 3.02 2.78
N GLU A 117 -24.13 3.18 3.37
CA GLU A 117 -25.11 2.09 3.51
C GLU A 117 -24.53 0.81 4.15
N ASN A 118 -23.73 0.96 5.22
CA ASN A 118 -23.03 -0.11 5.95
C ASN A 118 -21.99 -0.88 5.10
N GLN A 119 -21.50 -0.28 4.03
CA GLN A 119 -20.39 -0.81 3.24
C GLN A 119 -19.26 0.21 3.18
N LEU A 120 -18.02 -0.30 3.22
CA LEU A 120 -16.85 0.55 3.11
C LEU A 120 -16.45 0.78 1.65
N PHE A 121 -16.36 2.05 1.29
CA PHE A 121 -15.89 2.51 -0.02
C PHE A 121 -14.70 3.45 0.14
N PRO A 122 -13.82 3.55 -0.86
CA PRO A 122 -12.80 4.59 -0.86
C PRO A 122 -13.43 5.98 -0.78
N LYS A 123 -12.95 6.80 0.16
CA LYS A 123 -13.25 8.24 0.24
C LYS A 123 -12.24 9.04 -0.53
N THR A 124 -10.95 8.74 -0.27
CA THR A 124 -9.84 9.38 -0.96
C THR A 124 -8.76 8.35 -1.28
N ILE A 125 -8.11 8.53 -2.42
CA ILE A 125 -6.88 7.83 -2.79
C ILE A 125 -5.88 8.89 -3.21
N HIS A 126 -4.76 8.95 -2.50
CA HIS A 126 -3.65 9.82 -2.86
C HIS A 126 -2.47 8.94 -3.30
N TYR A 127 -2.03 9.15 -4.52
CA TYR A 127 -0.92 8.44 -5.12
C TYR A 127 0.20 9.43 -5.44
N GLN A 128 1.40 9.13 -4.96
CA GLN A 128 2.61 9.86 -5.29
C GLN A 128 3.64 8.88 -5.83
N GLY A 129 4.26 9.19 -6.95
CA GLY A 129 5.24 8.33 -7.56
C GLY A 129 6.39 9.11 -8.19
N GLU A 130 7.58 8.55 -8.06
CA GLU A 130 8.79 8.99 -8.71
C GLU A 130 9.40 7.83 -9.48
N TRP A 131 9.67 8.03 -10.77
CA TRP A 131 10.34 7.06 -11.63
C TRP A 131 11.63 7.64 -12.18
N LYS A 132 12.66 6.81 -12.22
CA LYS A 132 13.94 7.14 -12.87
C LYS A 132 14.19 6.18 -14.00
N PHE A 133 14.38 6.73 -15.20
CA PHE A 133 14.74 6.00 -16.40
C PHE A 133 16.14 6.37 -16.84
N PRO A 134 17.01 5.41 -17.22
CA PRO A 134 18.40 5.68 -17.65
C PRO A 134 18.50 6.69 -18.79
N THR A 135 17.50 6.69 -19.68
CA THR A 135 17.53 7.50 -20.93
C THR A 135 16.65 8.75 -20.86
N LYS A 136 15.64 8.79 -20.00
CA LYS A 136 14.66 9.90 -19.94
C LYS A 136 14.77 10.77 -18.70
N GLY A 137 15.58 10.34 -17.70
CA GLY A 137 15.71 11.07 -16.45
C GLY A 137 14.62 10.70 -15.42
N LYS A 138 14.09 11.67 -14.72
CA LYS A 138 13.19 11.51 -13.59
C LYS A 138 11.81 12.04 -13.95
N ASP A 139 10.80 11.18 -13.80
CA ASP A 139 9.38 11.52 -13.93
C ASP A 139 8.69 11.44 -12.57
N GLN A 140 7.69 12.27 -12.35
CA GLN A 140 6.89 12.30 -11.11
C GLN A 140 5.41 12.37 -11.44
N ALA A 141 4.59 11.70 -10.61
CA ALA A 141 3.15 11.88 -10.62
C ALA A 141 2.65 12.09 -9.20
N ASN A 142 1.65 12.96 -9.08
CA ASN A 142 0.88 13.18 -7.87
C ASN A 142 -0.59 13.20 -8.26
N ILE A 143 -1.34 12.18 -7.83
CA ILE A 143 -2.74 11.97 -8.20
C ILE A 143 -3.56 11.92 -6.94
N TYR A 144 -4.54 12.80 -6.83
CA TYR A 144 -5.51 12.80 -5.74
C TYR A 144 -6.91 12.51 -6.30
N LEU A 145 -7.51 11.44 -5.83
CA LEU A 145 -8.86 11.03 -6.17
C LEU A 145 -9.75 11.21 -4.93
N GLN A 146 -10.90 11.84 -5.12
CA GLN A 146 -11.92 12.00 -4.09
C GLN A 146 -13.27 11.51 -4.61
N PHE A 147 -13.91 10.64 -3.83
CA PHE A 147 -15.20 10.04 -4.16
C PHE A 147 -16.29 10.72 -3.31
N ASN A 148 -17.08 11.60 -3.93
CA ASN A 148 -18.07 12.42 -3.23
C ASN A 148 -19.49 11.83 -3.29
N GLN A 149 -19.78 11.01 -4.32
CA GLN A 149 -21.09 10.38 -4.50
C GLN A 149 -20.91 8.92 -4.87
N ILE A 150 -21.36 8.03 -4.00
CA ILE A 150 -21.35 6.59 -4.23
C ILE A 150 -22.80 6.12 -4.19
N SER A 151 -23.22 5.40 -5.22
CA SER A 151 -24.54 4.75 -5.28
C SER A 151 -24.34 3.24 -5.24
N THR A 152 -25.03 2.57 -4.33
CA THR A 152 -25.07 1.10 -4.23
C THR A 152 -26.15 0.49 -5.12
N LYS A 153 -26.95 1.31 -5.82
CA LYS A 153 -27.96 0.81 -6.76
C LYS A 153 -27.28 0.18 -7.96
N GLU A 154 -27.68 -1.04 -8.28
CA GLU A 154 -27.29 -1.70 -9.54
C GLU A 154 -27.73 -0.83 -10.71
N CYS A 155 -26.83 -0.57 -11.65
CA CYS A 155 -27.23 -0.02 -12.94
C CYS A 155 -28.03 -1.10 -13.65
N SER A 156 -29.36 -0.95 -13.66
CA SER A 156 -30.23 -1.76 -14.53
C SER A 156 -29.90 -1.37 -15.98
N HIS A 157 -29.27 -2.30 -16.69
CA HIS A 157 -29.08 -2.25 -18.14
C HIS A 157 -30.32 -2.74 -18.87
#